data_0c9bad6d6bc4fe99a783b5926521596a
#
_entry.id   0c9bad6d6bc4fe99a783b5926521596a
#
_cell.length_a   1.000
_cell.length_b   1.000
_cell.length_c   1.000
_cell.angle_alpha   90.00
_cell.angle_beta   90.00
_cell.angle_gamma   90.00
#
_symmetry.space_group_name_H-M   'P 1'
#
loop_
_entity.id
_entity.type
_entity.pdbx_description
1 polymer ?
#
loop_
_entity_poly.entity_id
_entity_poly.type
_entity_poly.pdbx_seq_one_letter_code
_entity_poly.pdbx_strand_id
1 'polypeptide(L)'
;MFIFYDTETSGLDKEFSQVLQIALVFTDDNMNILSSKKVECRRSPWVVPAPGALLTTGFTPDDLKKSKNSHYEMMQEVDEWIRSQYMPVIFSGYNTLGYDEPVLAHNLHQNLLDPELTTMTTHTGEKNGRSDIMVLVKAMAMYMPGALKLDVKNEYGSPSLSLINVAQQNGVALGAHDAHDAMNDIRATIGVAKLIQKTAPQLWDQMTALATVAGVDAFMAQHKIFTHSYMAYGKTKSAVVTNIAQREGDTTEILFDLSVDPAKYMSMTVEELADCMSPQNAKHHPFRHAPKEGQPILMPMDQSDAVIPKGFDDKLATRRANMIRKDPAFADRVAKAAAKARDAQPKHVHAHLPETLMGEEPSGPTKAKLQVWMEEFNNTQSWADAAKLVLDFPTRFEKELAQEPHIRRYAKFAGRIVFESAPEELPQDKQDLMKKHIASRLLNPDPKAPYMTIAKARKELEQIERERAAGKPRWKEVTDTQIRSLKLYYTAMEKEYAPYYTPATGAAPAPANDDKKTPPQHGGNAPPAHDARRAAHDRFRP
;
A
#
# COMPACT_ATOMS: atom_id res chain seq x y z
N MET A 1 -9.23 13.52 16.33
CA MET A 1 -10.15 13.50 15.17
C MET A 1 -9.61 12.53 14.11
N PHE A 2 -10.50 11.95 13.27
CA PHE A 2 -10.11 10.95 12.27
C PHE A 2 -10.68 11.31 10.89
N ILE A 3 -9.95 10.93 9.84
CA ILE A 3 -10.50 10.78 8.49
C ILE A 3 -10.47 9.28 8.17
N PHE A 4 -11.66 8.67 8.13
CA PHE A 4 -11.82 7.30 7.63
C PHE A 4 -11.97 7.35 6.12
N TYR A 5 -11.29 6.44 5.41
CA TYR A 5 -11.37 6.34 3.96
C TYR A 5 -11.29 4.90 3.49
N ASP A 6 -11.84 4.66 2.32
CA ASP A 6 -11.85 3.38 1.64
C ASP A 6 -11.88 3.60 0.13
N THR A 7 -11.27 2.70 -0.65
CA THR A 7 -11.15 2.85 -2.10
C THR A 7 -11.62 1.61 -2.85
N GLU A 8 -12.43 1.81 -3.88
CA GLU A 8 -12.70 0.81 -4.89
C GLU A 8 -11.79 1.02 -6.09
N THR A 9 -11.10 -0.03 -6.52
CA THR A 9 -10.00 0.10 -7.49
C THR A 9 -10.15 -0.82 -8.69
N SER A 10 -9.44 -0.50 -9.76
CA SER A 10 -9.40 -1.28 -11.00
C SER A 10 -8.62 -2.59 -10.91
N GLY A 11 -7.97 -2.90 -9.80
CA GLY A 11 -7.13 -4.09 -9.63
C GLY A 11 -6.42 -4.09 -8.29
N LEU A 12 -5.46 -4.98 -8.10
CA LEU A 12 -4.77 -5.18 -6.83
C LEU A 12 -3.31 -4.71 -6.83
N ASP A 13 -2.84 -4.29 -7.98
CA ASP A 13 -1.51 -3.71 -8.09
C ASP A 13 -1.53 -2.29 -7.52
N LYS A 14 -0.67 -2.04 -6.54
CA LYS A 14 -0.67 -0.76 -5.81
C LYS A 14 -0.10 0.40 -6.63
N GLU A 15 0.74 0.08 -7.62
CA GLU A 15 1.46 1.08 -8.43
C GLU A 15 0.68 1.49 -9.68
N PHE A 16 -0.15 0.57 -10.22
CA PHE A 16 -0.79 0.76 -11.52
C PHE A 16 -2.32 0.63 -11.52
N SER A 17 -2.92 0.26 -10.39
CA SER A 17 -4.38 0.28 -10.28
C SER A 17 -4.90 1.68 -10.13
N GLN A 18 -5.97 1.98 -10.85
CA GLN A 18 -6.71 3.24 -10.74
C GLN A 18 -7.73 3.14 -9.60
N VAL A 19 -7.80 4.15 -8.74
CA VAL A 19 -8.95 4.37 -7.86
C VAL A 19 -10.15 4.74 -8.72
N LEU A 20 -11.23 3.98 -8.62
CA LEU A 20 -12.48 4.20 -9.36
C LEU A 20 -13.54 4.91 -8.52
N GLN A 21 -13.52 4.65 -7.23
CA GLN A 21 -14.36 5.29 -6.22
C GLN A 21 -13.53 5.48 -4.95
N ILE A 22 -13.74 6.57 -4.27
CA ILE A 22 -13.22 6.80 -2.92
C ILE A 22 -14.32 7.38 -2.05
N ALA A 23 -14.44 6.89 -0.85
CA ALA A 23 -15.25 7.47 0.19
C ALA A 23 -14.35 7.99 1.33
N LEU A 24 -14.75 9.10 1.93
CA LEU A 24 -14.04 9.80 2.99
C LEU A 24 -15.05 10.24 4.05
N VAL A 25 -14.75 10.04 5.33
CA VAL A 25 -15.58 10.45 6.44
C VAL A 25 -14.74 11.10 7.52
N PHE A 26 -14.96 12.37 7.78
CA PHE A 26 -14.32 13.12 8.86
C PHE A 26 -15.13 12.99 10.14
N THR A 27 -14.46 12.68 11.26
CA THR A 27 -15.12 12.46 12.57
C THR A 27 -14.40 13.19 13.69
N ASP A 28 -15.13 13.38 14.80
CA ASP A 28 -14.50 13.72 16.08
C ASP A 28 -13.79 12.51 16.72
N ASP A 29 -13.22 12.69 17.92
CA ASP A 29 -12.51 11.63 18.67
C ASP A 29 -13.42 10.50 19.16
N ASN A 30 -14.74 10.74 19.26
CA ASN A 30 -15.77 9.76 19.56
C ASN A 30 -16.32 9.09 18.30
N MET A 31 -15.70 9.37 17.13
CA MET A 31 -16.12 8.86 15.83
C MET A 31 -17.56 9.25 15.45
N ASN A 32 -18.04 10.43 15.90
CA ASN A 32 -19.25 11.05 15.38
C ASN A 32 -18.91 11.71 14.04
N ILE A 33 -19.73 11.44 13.02
CA ILE A 33 -19.51 11.95 11.66
C ILE A 33 -19.76 13.47 11.64
N LEU A 34 -18.77 14.23 11.20
CA LEU A 34 -18.83 15.68 11.04
C LEU A 34 -19.05 16.07 9.58
N SER A 35 -18.37 15.39 8.66
CA SER A 35 -18.58 15.54 7.22
C SER A 35 -18.22 14.27 6.49
N SER A 36 -18.68 14.13 5.24
CA SER A 36 -18.36 13.00 4.39
C SER A 36 -18.34 13.38 2.91
N LYS A 37 -17.57 12.66 2.14
CA LYS A 37 -17.46 12.81 0.68
C LYS A 37 -17.38 11.42 0.05
N LYS A 38 -18.06 11.24 -1.07
CA LYS A 38 -17.91 10.08 -1.95
C LYS A 38 -17.74 10.58 -3.36
N VAL A 39 -16.69 10.15 -4.04
CA VAL A 39 -16.38 10.57 -5.41
C VAL A 39 -16.07 9.35 -6.26
N GLU A 40 -16.49 9.41 -7.52
CA GLU A 40 -16.25 8.37 -8.52
C GLU A 40 -15.69 9.01 -9.79
N CYS A 41 -14.88 8.24 -10.53
CA CYS A 41 -14.39 8.67 -11.83
C CYS A 41 -14.62 7.62 -12.91
N ARG A 42 -14.55 8.05 -14.17
CA ARG A 42 -14.49 7.14 -15.30
C ARG A 42 -13.11 6.45 -15.36
N ARG A 43 -13.06 5.30 -16.00
CA ARG A 43 -11.81 4.58 -16.24
C ARG A 43 -10.92 5.37 -17.22
N SER A 44 -9.69 5.62 -16.85
CA SER A 44 -8.69 6.21 -17.74
C SER A 44 -8.39 5.32 -18.96
N PRO A 45 -8.19 5.88 -20.16
CA PRO A 45 -8.02 5.10 -21.39
C PRO A 45 -6.90 4.05 -21.34
N TRP A 46 -5.81 4.31 -20.62
CA TRP A 46 -4.63 3.42 -20.50
C TRP A 46 -4.74 2.35 -19.41
N VAL A 47 -5.87 2.25 -18.70
CA VAL A 47 -6.09 1.28 -17.63
C VAL A 47 -6.94 0.13 -18.13
N VAL A 48 -6.49 -1.12 -17.93
CA VAL A 48 -7.30 -2.31 -18.08
C VAL A 48 -7.73 -2.76 -16.69
N PRO A 49 -9.03 -2.73 -16.35
CA PRO A 49 -9.49 -3.22 -15.06
C PRO A 49 -9.34 -4.74 -14.98
N ALA A 50 -8.96 -5.24 -13.81
CA ALA A 50 -8.92 -6.67 -13.54
C ALA A 50 -10.35 -7.23 -13.40
N PRO A 51 -10.69 -8.36 -14.03
CA PRO A 51 -12.03 -8.93 -13.91
C PRO A 51 -12.41 -9.28 -12.47
N GLY A 52 -11.44 -9.77 -11.68
CA GLY A 52 -11.67 -10.05 -10.27
C GLY A 52 -12.02 -8.81 -9.46
N ALA A 53 -11.40 -7.66 -9.75
CA ALA A 53 -11.75 -6.39 -9.11
C ALA A 53 -13.18 -5.97 -9.46
N LEU A 54 -13.54 -5.95 -10.74
CA LEU A 54 -14.87 -5.55 -11.18
C LEU A 54 -15.97 -6.47 -10.63
N LEU A 55 -15.72 -7.78 -10.57
CA LEU A 55 -16.67 -8.73 -10.00
C LEU A 55 -16.80 -8.62 -8.47
N THR A 56 -15.78 -8.13 -7.80
CA THR A 56 -15.79 -7.92 -6.34
C THR A 56 -16.45 -6.59 -5.97
N THR A 57 -16.08 -5.50 -6.67
CA THR A 57 -16.61 -4.16 -6.40
C THR A 57 -18.00 -3.93 -6.99
N GLY A 58 -18.48 -4.83 -7.88
CA GLY A 58 -19.75 -4.68 -8.58
C GLY A 58 -19.76 -3.68 -9.73
N PHE A 59 -18.64 -3.01 -10.04
CA PHE A 59 -18.55 -2.10 -11.18
C PHE A 59 -18.78 -2.83 -12.49
N THR A 60 -19.76 -2.36 -13.25
CA THR A 60 -20.01 -2.84 -14.61
C THR A 60 -19.20 -2.04 -15.64
N PRO A 61 -18.98 -2.57 -16.86
CA PRO A 61 -18.39 -1.82 -17.96
C PRO A 61 -19.07 -0.48 -18.25
N ASP A 62 -20.37 -0.37 -17.98
CA ASP A 62 -21.13 0.85 -18.19
C ASP A 62 -20.87 1.87 -17.07
N ASP A 63 -20.73 1.43 -15.83
CA ASP A 63 -20.38 2.31 -14.70
C ASP A 63 -19.02 2.97 -14.91
N LEU A 64 -18.06 2.23 -15.47
CA LEU A 64 -16.72 2.74 -15.81
C LEU A 64 -16.73 3.87 -16.87
N LYS A 65 -17.85 4.12 -17.53
CA LYS A 65 -18.04 5.18 -18.55
C LYS A 65 -18.95 6.31 -18.08
N LYS A 66 -19.83 6.05 -17.11
CA LYS A 66 -20.91 6.96 -16.71
C LYS A 66 -20.44 8.18 -15.93
N SER A 67 -19.38 8.04 -15.13
CA SER A 67 -18.90 9.15 -14.32
C SER A 67 -18.46 10.31 -15.22
N LYS A 68 -18.89 11.51 -14.85
CA LYS A 68 -18.46 12.74 -15.52
C LYS A 68 -17.01 13.08 -15.20
N ASN A 69 -16.59 12.79 -13.97
CA ASN A 69 -15.23 13.10 -13.53
C ASN A 69 -14.20 12.22 -14.25
N SER A 70 -13.15 12.84 -14.76
CA SER A 70 -11.90 12.15 -15.08
C SER A 70 -11.24 11.67 -13.78
N HIS A 71 -10.21 10.86 -13.92
CA HIS A 71 -9.41 10.43 -12.77
C HIS A 71 -8.73 11.62 -12.07
N TYR A 72 -8.25 12.59 -12.85
CA TYR A 72 -7.64 13.81 -12.34
C TYR A 72 -8.62 14.67 -11.54
N GLU A 73 -9.82 14.94 -12.11
CA GLU A 73 -10.85 15.72 -11.41
C GLU A 73 -11.27 15.07 -10.09
N MET A 74 -11.42 13.75 -10.06
CA MET A 74 -11.68 13.03 -8.82
C MET A 74 -10.56 13.21 -7.79
N MET A 75 -9.28 13.07 -8.20
CA MET A 75 -8.15 13.23 -7.28
C MET A 75 -8.01 14.66 -6.78
N GLN A 76 -8.32 15.69 -7.60
CA GLN A 76 -8.40 17.07 -7.13
C GLN A 76 -9.50 17.27 -6.09
N GLU A 77 -10.71 16.76 -6.33
CA GLU A 77 -11.80 16.84 -5.35
C GLU A 77 -11.44 16.16 -4.02
N VAL A 78 -10.67 15.06 -4.06
CA VAL A 78 -10.17 14.35 -2.86
C VAL A 78 -9.14 15.21 -2.11
N ASP A 79 -8.15 15.75 -2.82
CA ASP A 79 -7.11 16.61 -2.24
C ASP A 79 -7.72 17.86 -1.60
N GLU A 80 -8.60 18.56 -2.32
CA GLU A 80 -9.30 19.74 -1.81
C GLU A 80 -10.16 19.43 -0.57
N TRP A 81 -10.93 18.33 -0.61
CA TRP A 81 -11.77 17.95 0.52
C TRP A 81 -10.94 17.63 1.75
N ILE A 82 -9.84 16.86 1.61
CA ILE A 82 -8.96 16.52 2.72
C ILE A 82 -8.33 17.78 3.31
N ARG A 83 -7.80 18.68 2.46
CA ARG A 83 -7.17 19.93 2.93
C ARG A 83 -8.16 20.92 3.54
N SER A 84 -9.45 20.80 3.24
CA SER A 84 -10.49 21.63 3.86
C SER A 84 -10.86 21.19 5.28
N GLN A 85 -10.42 19.99 5.72
CA GLN A 85 -10.69 19.52 7.06
C GLN A 85 -9.71 20.11 8.09
N TYR A 86 -10.10 20.04 9.36
CA TYR A 86 -9.24 20.46 10.47
C TYR A 86 -8.09 19.46 10.66
N MET A 87 -6.85 19.97 10.68
CA MET A 87 -5.62 19.18 10.81
C MET A 87 -4.85 19.57 12.09
N PRO A 88 -4.06 18.67 12.71
CA PRO A 88 -3.77 17.30 12.29
C PRO A 88 -4.88 16.31 12.60
N VAL A 89 -4.97 15.25 11.81
CA VAL A 89 -5.91 14.13 11.98
C VAL A 89 -5.19 12.80 11.94
N ILE A 90 -5.89 11.73 12.34
CA ILE A 90 -5.46 10.36 12.10
C ILE A 90 -6.23 9.83 10.89
N PHE A 91 -5.51 9.54 9.80
CA PHE A 91 -6.07 8.80 8.67
C PHE A 91 -6.25 7.35 9.06
N SER A 92 -7.42 6.79 8.79
CA SER A 92 -7.77 5.43 9.20
C SER A 92 -8.67 4.74 8.19
N GLY A 93 -8.70 3.42 8.25
CA GLY A 93 -9.58 2.57 7.46
C GLY A 93 -9.41 1.12 7.87
N TYR A 94 -9.80 0.19 7.02
CA TYR A 94 -9.65 -1.23 7.27
C TYR A 94 -8.67 -1.87 6.28
N ASN A 95 -7.49 -2.27 6.72
CA ASN A 95 -6.35 -2.71 5.89
C ASN A 95 -5.76 -1.61 4.99
N THR A 96 -6.05 -0.36 5.27
CA THR A 96 -5.67 0.79 4.45
C THR A 96 -4.16 0.99 4.38
N LEU A 97 -3.41 0.81 5.47
CA LEU A 97 -1.93 0.86 5.45
C LEU A 97 -1.32 -0.17 4.51
N GLY A 98 -2.00 -1.30 4.34
CA GLY A 98 -1.56 -2.39 3.48
C GLY A 98 -1.90 -2.21 2.00
N TYR A 99 -2.94 -1.43 1.66
CA TYR A 99 -3.46 -1.37 0.31
C TYR A 99 -3.90 0.04 -0.12
N ASP A 100 -4.94 0.61 0.49
CA ASP A 100 -5.57 1.85 0.00
C ASP A 100 -4.60 3.04 0.00
N GLU A 101 -3.80 3.17 1.04
CA GLU A 101 -2.88 4.28 1.17
C GLU A 101 -1.78 4.27 0.09
N PRO A 102 -1.02 3.18 -0.15
CA PRO A 102 -0.08 3.15 -1.26
C PRO A 102 -0.75 3.29 -2.63
N VAL A 103 -1.98 2.79 -2.82
CA VAL A 103 -2.72 3.01 -4.07
C VAL A 103 -3.07 4.48 -4.22
N LEU A 104 -3.63 5.12 -3.19
CA LEU A 104 -3.98 6.55 -3.20
C LEU A 104 -2.74 7.41 -3.48
N ALA A 105 -1.62 7.15 -2.82
CA ALA A 105 -0.37 7.88 -3.02
C ALA A 105 0.12 7.80 -4.48
N HIS A 106 0.08 6.60 -5.11
CA HIS A 106 0.44 6.45 -6.53
C HIS A 106 -0.55 7.18 -7.46
N ASN A 107 -1.85 7.14 -7.14
CA ASN A 107 -2.87 7.85 -7.94
C ASN A 107 -2.72 9.38 -7.83
N LEU A 108 -2.44 9.91 -6.64
CA LEU A 108 -2.12 11.33 -6.46
C LEU A 108 -0.87 11.72 -7.26
N HIS A 109 0.22 10.96 -7.13
CA HIS A 109 1.47 11.20 -7.86
C HIS A 109 1.25 11.22 -9.39
N GLN A 110 0.51 10.27 -9.95
CA GLN A 110 0.23 10.20 -11.38
C GLN A 110 -0.72 11.31 -11.87
N ASN A 111 -1.43 11.95 -10.95
CA ASN A 111 -2.28 13.12 -11.20
C ASN A 111 -1.62 14.45 -10.79
N LEU A 112 -0.29 14.47 -10.59
CA LEU A 112 0.50 15.67 -10.25
C LEU A 112 0.07 16.34 -8.94
N LEU A 113 -0.48 15.55 -8.01
CA LEU A 113 -0.88 15.97 -6.67
C LEU A 113 0.11 15.41 -5.63
N ASP A 114 0.00 15.87 -4.40
CA ASP A 114 0.88 15.48 -3.30
C ASP A 114 0.66 14.02 -2.89
N PRO A 115 1.60 13.10 -3.15
CA PRO A 115 1.45 11.70 -2.74
C PRO A 115 1.53 11.49 -1.22
N GLU A 116 2.03 12.48 -0.46
CA GLU A 116 2.14 12.43 0.99
C GLU A 116 0.92 13.05 1.69
N LEU A 117 -0.21 13.21 1.00
CA LEU A 117 -1.41 13.87 1.50
C LEU A 117 -1.88 13.34 2.86
N THR A 118 -1.82 12.01 3.07
CA THR A 118 -2.22 11.37 4.33
C THR A 118 -1.20 11.55 5.46
N THR A 119 0.05 11.86 5.13
CA THR A 119 1.16 12.03 6.07
C THR A 119 1.68 13.47 6.14
N MET A 120 0.97 14.40 5.49
CA MET A 120 1.39 15.80 5.38
C MET A 120 1.67 16.43 6.75
N THR A 121 2.63 17.34 6.75
CA THR A 121 2.91 18.19 7.91
C THR A 121 2.03 19.43 7.85
N THR A 122 1.34 19.72 8.94
CA THR A 122 0.52 20.94 9.06
C THR A 122 1.39 22.19 9.13
N HIS A 123 0.76 23.35 8.99
CA HIS A 123 1.43 24.64 9.19
C HIS A 123 1.96 24.86 10.64
N THR A 124 1.47 24.07 11.61
CA THR A 124 1.98 24.06 12.99
C THR A 124 3.18 23.15 13.18
N GLY A 125 3.61 22.44 12.15
CA GLY A 125 4.72 21.48 12.19
C GLY A 125 4.35 20.08 12.70
N GLU A 126 3.08 19.84 12.98
CA GLU A 126 2.58 18.52 13.39
C GLU A 126 2.24 17.68 12.15
N LYS A 127 2.57 16.40 12.20
CA LYS A 127 2.20 15.44 11.14
C LYS A 127 0.87 14.78 11.43
N ASN A 128 0.13 14.46 10.37
CA ASN A 128 -1.01 13.55 10.46
C ASN A 128 -0.58 12.17 10.96
N GLY A 129 -1.47 11.52 11.71
CA GLY A 129 -1.30 10.14 12.13
C GLY A 129 -1.87 9.16 11.10
N ARG A 130 -1.45 7.89 11.19
CA ARG A 130 -1.92 6.79 10.33
C ARG A 130 -2.32 5.61 11.18
N SER A 131 -3.56 5.17 11.07
CA SER A 131 -4.12 4.06 11.82
C SER A 131 -4.83 3.07 10.90
N ASP A 132 -4.86 1.81 11.29
CA ASP A 132 -5.55 0.74 10.56
C ASP A 132 -6.36 -0.10 11.54
N ILE A 133 -7.68 -0.10 11.38
CA ILE A 133 -8.58 -0.81 12.29
C ILE A 133 -8.33 -2.32 12.27
N MET A 134 -7.89 -2.88 11.14
CA MET A 134 -7.49 -4.30 11.12
C MET A 134 -6.26 -4.57 12.00
N VAL A 135 -5.34 -3.61 12.14
CA VAL A 135 -4.19 -3.71 13.07
C VAL A 135 -4.69 -3.73 14.52
N LEU A 136 -5.69 -2.88 14.85
CA LEU A 136 -6.32 -2.90 16.16
C LEU A 136 -7.07 -4.21 16.43
N VAL A 137 -7.79 -4.76 15.45
CA VAL A 137 -8.43 -6.10 15.57
C VAL A 137 -7.37 -7.19 15.84
N LYS A 138 -6.22 -7.14 15.17
CA LYS A 138 -5.10 -8.05 15.46
C LYS A 138 -4.58 -7.89 16.89
N ALA A 139 -4.40 -6.63 17.34
CA ALA A 139 -3.98 -6.36 18.70
C ALA A 139 -5.00 -6.90 19.73
N MET A 140 -6.31 -6.67 19.51
CA MET A 140 -7.39 -7.24 20.34
C MET A 140 -7.32 -8.76 20.40
N ALA A 141 -7.19 -9.42 19.24
CA ALA A 141 -7.14 -10.89 19.19
C ALA A 141 -5.96 -11.48 19.98
N MET A 142 -4.87 -10.74 20.11
CA MET A 142 -3.66 -11.18 20.80
C MET A 142 -3.65 -10.83 22.29
N TYR A 143 -3.93 -9.58 22.62
CA TYR A 143 -3.78 -9.07 23.98
C TYR A 143 -5.05 -9.23 24.84
N MET A 144 -6.20 -9.37 24.18
CA MET A 144 -7.51 -9.55 24.83
C MET A 144 -8.29 -10.70 24.19
N PRO A 145 -7.75 -11.95 24.20
CA PRO A 145 -8.38 -13.08 23.54
C PRO A 145 -9.80 -13.30 24.04
N GLY A 146 -10.76 -13.43 23.12
CA GLY A 146 -12.19 -13.58 23.42
C GLY A 146 -12.96 -12.28 23.59
N ALA A 147 -12.32 -11.11 23.63
CA ALA A 147 -13.01 -9.82 23.67
C ALA A 147 -13.74 -9.48 22.37
N LEU A 148 -13.25 -9.99 21.23
CA LEU A 148 -13.95 -10.02 19.95
C LEU A 148 -14.27 -11.46 19.56
N LYS A 149 -15.46 -11.68 18.96
CA LYS A 149 -15.81 -12.95 18.34
C LYS A 149 -15.11 -13.06 16.99
N LEU A 150 -14.25 -14.07 16.82
CA LEU A 150 -13.46 -14.33 15.64
C LEU A 150 -13.53 -15.83 15.26
N ASP A 151 -14.75 -16.40 15.30
CA ASP A 151 -15.00 -17.85 15.14
C ASP A 151 -14.91 -18.30 13.70
N VAL A 152 -15.24 -17.42 12.75
CA VAL A 152 -15.13 -17.72 11.31
C VAL A 152 -13.66 -17.90 10.95
N LYS A 153 -13.35 -19.01 10.29
CA LYS A 153 -11.98 -19.34 9.85
C LYS A 153 -11.80 -19.01 8.38
N ASN A 154 -10.59 -18.58 8.04
CA ASN A 154 -10.14 -18.49 6.66
C ASN A 154 -9.76 -19.89 6.12
N GLU A 155 -9.40 -19.98 4.85
CA GLU A 155 -9.00 -21.23 4.18
C GLU A 155 -7.79 -21.93 4.82
N TYR A 156 -6.99 -21.22 5.62
CA TYR A 156 -5.85 -21.76 6.36
C TYR A 156 -6.19 -22.19 7.80
N GLY A 157 -7.48 -22.16 8.17
CA GLY A 157 -7.95 -22.50 9.51
C GLY A 157 -7.65 -21.45 10.60
N SER A 158 -7.12 -20.30 10.24
CA SER A 158 -6.90 -19.16 11.14
C SER A 158 -8.17 -18.29 11.22
N PRO A 159 -8.38 -17.50 12.28
CA PRO A 159 -9.48 -16.53 12.33
C PRO A 159 -9.49 -15.63 11.09
N SER A 160 -10.67 -15.47 10.49
CA SER A 160 -10.86 -14.48 9.44
C SER A 160 -10.94 -13.09 10.07
N LEU A 161 -10.05 -12.20 9.63
CA LEU A 161 -10.01 -10.80 10.06
C LEU A 161 -10.60 -9.87 9.01
N SER A 162 -11.40 -10.38 8.06
CA SER A 162 -12.10 -9.52 7.10
C SER A 162 -13.11 -8.63 7.82
N LEU A 163 -13.29 -7.40 7.32
CA LEU A 163 -14.22 -6.43 7.88
C LEU A 163 -15.63 -7.02 8.06
N ILE A 164 -16.14 -7.68 7.03
CA ILE A 164 -17.47 -8.29 7.02
C ILE A 164 -17.60 -9.32 8.14
N ASN A 165 -16.64 -10.25 8.26
CA ASN A 165 -16.70 -11.30 9.27
C ASN A 165 -16.55 -10.75 10.68
N VAL A 166 -15.66 -9.77 10.90
CA VAL A 166 -15.47 -9.13 12.20
C VAL A 166 -16.74 -8.35 12.59
N ALA A 167 -17.29 -7.56 11.68
CA ALA A 167 -18.49 -6.77 11.92
C ALA A 167 -19.71 -7.66 12.24
N GLN A 168 -20.00 -8.65 11.38
CA GLN A 168 -21.17 -9.53 11.56
C GLN A 168 -21.12 -10.32 12.87
N GLN A 169 -19.98 -10.94 13.18
CA GLN A 169 -19.86 -11.76 14.41
C GLN A 169 -20.00 -10.92 15.69
N ASN A 170 -19.70 -9.63 15.62
CA ASN A 170 -19.73 -8.74 16.77
C ASN A 170 -20.93 -7.78 16.78
N GLY A 171 -21.93 -8.01 15.92
CA GLY A 171 -23.18 -7.24 15.90
C GLY A 171 -23.04 -5.81 15.42
N VAL A 172 -21.99 -5.51 14.66
CA VAL A 172 -21.83 -4.24 13.97
C VAL A 172 -22.66 -4.26 12.69
N ALA A 173 -23.51 -3.24 12.50
CA ALA A 173 -24.36 -3.14 11.34
C ALA A 173 -23.54 -2.97 10.06
N LEU A 174 -23.77 -3.83 9.09
CA LEU A 174 -23.35 -3.66 7.71
C LEU A 174 -24.46 -2.90 6.99
N GLY A 175 -24.10 -1.95 6.12
CA GLY A 175 -25.08 -1.25 5.28
C GLY A 175 -25.93 -2.22 4.48
N ALA A 176 -27.20 -1.87 4.23
CA ALA A 176 -28.10 -2.72 3.49
C ALA A 176 -27.65 -2.86 2.03
N HIS A 177 -27.46 -4.09 1.58
CA HIS A 177 -27.43 -4.60 0.20
C HIS A 177 -26.23 -4.30 -0.73
N ASP A 178 -25.31 -3.38 -0.43
CA ASP A 178 -24.15 -3.19 -1.30
C ASP A 178 -22.85 -3.48 -0.52
N ALA A 179 -22.50 -4.75 -0.39
CA ALA A 179 -21.14 -5.14 -0.05
C ALA A 179 -20.20 -4.57 -1.13
N HIS A 180 -19.11 -3.92 -0.70
CA HIS A 180 -18.16 -3.22 -1.57
C HIS A 180 -18.66 -1.88 -2.14
N ASP A 181 -19.48 -1.15 -1.40
CA ASP A 181 -19.61 0.29 -1.52
C ASP A 181 -18.69 0.93 -0.49
N ALA A 182 -17.70 1.70 -0.91
CA ALA A 182 -16.69 2.28 -0.03
C ALA A 182 -17.28 3.04 1.18
N MET A 183 -18.44 3.69 1.03
CA MET A 183 -19.11 4.38 2.14
C MET A 183 -19.70 3.40 3.18
N ASN A 184 -20.21 2.24 2.74
CA ASN A 184 -20.72 1.22 3.64
C ASN A 184 -19.59 0.53 4.40
N ASP A 185 -18.46 0.28 3.73
CA ASP A 185 -17.28 -0.31 4.36
C ASP A 185 -16.66 0.65 5.40
N ILE A 186 -16.66 1.97 5.14
CA ILE A 186 -16.29 2.96 6.16
C ILE A 186 -17.24 2.93 7.37
N ARG A 187 -18.56 2.87 7.16
CA ARG A 187 -19.52 2.80 8.27
C ARG A 187 -19.31 1.56 9.14
N ALA A 188 -19.07 0.40 8.49
CA ALA A 188 -18.72 -0.82 9.20
C ALA A 188 -17.40 -0.69 9.96
N THR A 189 -16.38 -0.09 9.35
CA THR A 189 -15.08 0.19 9.96
C THR A 189 -15.21 1.08 11.19
N ILE A 190 -15.96 2.18 11.11
CA ILE A 190 -16.28 3.06 12.24
C ILE A 190 -17.03 2.29 13.33
N GLY A 191 -17.95 1.41 12.96
CA GLY A 191 -18.67 0.55 13.90
C GLY A 191 -17.74 -0.40 14.66
N VAL A 192 -16.79 -1.04 13.98
CA VAL A 192 -15.76 -1.89 14.61
C VAL A 192 -14.83 -1.05 15.49
N ALA A 193 -14.41 0.14 15.04
CA ALA A 193 -13.58 1.05 15.82
C ALA A 193 -14.25 1.46 17.12
N LYS A 194 -15.53 1.87 17.09
CA LYS A 194 -16.35 2.18 18.29
C LYS A 194 -16.48 0.99 19.22
N LEU A 195 -16.65 -0.22 18.67
CA LEU A 195 -16.70 -1.44 19.46
C LEU A 195 -15.38 -1.66 20.20
N ILE A 196 -14.23 -1.52 19.53
CA ILE A 196 -12.91 -1.67 20.15
C ILE A 196 -12.71 -0.60 21.24
N GLN A 197 -12.99 0.66 20.95
CA GLN A 197 -12.89 1.76 21.92
C GLN A 197 -13.71 1.50 23.18
N LYS A 198 -14.94 1.00 23.02
CA LYS A 198 -15.83 0.65 24.14
C LYS A 198 -15.35 -0.57 24.93
N THR A 199 -14.88 -1.61 24.23
CA THR A 199 -14.56 -2.92 24.85
C THR A 199 -13.17 -2.91 25.49
N ALA A 200 -12.22 -2.17 24.92
CA ALA A 200 -10.82 -2.13 25.31
C ALA A 200 -10.25 -0.69 25.24
N PRO A 201 -10.75 0.24 26.07
CA PRO A 201 -10.35 1.65 25.97
C PRO A 201 -8.84 1.86 26.12
N GLN A 202 -8.17 1.15 27.01
CA GLN A 202 -6.72 1.28 27.20
C GLN A 202 -5.93 0.83 25.95
N LEU A 203 -6.34 -0.29 25.32
CA LEU A 203 -5.73 -0.75 24.08
C LEU A 203 -6.00 0.24 22.94
N TRP A 204 -7.23 0.78 22.85
CA TRP A 204 -7.59 1.82 21.90
C TRP A 204 -6.69 3.04 22.03
N ASP A 205 -6.55 3.58 23.24
CA ASP A 205 -5.73 4.77 23.51
C ASP A 205 -4.27 4.51 23.19
N GLN A 206 -3.73 3.35 23.59
CA GLN A 206 -2.37 2.95 23.27
C GLN A 206 -2.13 2.86 21.76
N MET A 207 -2.99 2.15 21.04
CA MET A 207 -2.84 1.97 19.59
C MET A 207 -3.08 3.26 18.81
N THR A 208 -3.97 4.13 19.29
CA THR A 208 -4.20 5.46 18.71
C THR A 208 -2.98 6.37 18.90
N ALA A 209 -2.34 6.34 20.06
CA ALA A 209 -1.09 7.07 20.29
C ALA A 209 0.02 6.58 19.34
N LEU A 210 0.10 5.27 19.09
CA LEU A 210 1.07 4.67 18.16
C LEU A 210 0.77 4.93 16.66
N ALA A 211 -0.31 5.62 16.34
CA ALA A 211 -0.63 6.06 14.98
C ALA A 211 0.30 7.20 14.49
N THR A 212 1.13 7.78 15.36
CA THR A 212 2.07 8.86 15.03
C THR A 212 3.50 8.47 15.37
N VAL A 213 4.47 9.00 14.62
CA VAL A 213 5.91 8.83 14.93
C VAL A 213 6.23 9.34 16.33
N ALA A 214 5.70 10.51 16.70
CA ALA A 214 5.90 11.11 18.02
C ALA A 214 5.35 10.22 19.15
N GLY A 215 4.20 9.58 18.93
CA GLY A 215 3.61 8.64 19.91
C GLY A 215 4.45 7.38 20.07
N VAL A 216 5.01 6.84 18.99
CA VAL A 216 5.95 5.70 19.07
C VAL A 216 7.23 6.10 19.81
N ASP A 217 7.78 7.27 19.53
CA ASP A 217 8.96 7.79 20.25
C ASP A 217 8.69 7.97 21.74
N ALA A 218 7.55 8.55 22.09
CA ALA A 218 7.12 8.73 23.50
C ALA A 218 6.99 7.37 24.21
N PHE A 219 6.35 6.39 23.55
CA PHE A 219 6.23 5.02 24.07
C PHE A 219 7.59 4.39 24.36
N MET A 220 8.52 4.43 23.41
CA MET A 220 9.85 3.84 23.55
C MET A 220 10.73 4.56 24.58
N ALA A 221 10.53 5.87 24.77
CA ALA A 221 11.19 6.63 25.83
C ALA A 221 10.69 6.21 27.23
N GLN A 222 9.39 5.95 27.36
CA GLN A 222 8.75 5.55 28.62
C GLN A 222 9.02 4.08 28.99
N HIS A 223 9.02 3.17 27.99
CA HIS A 223 9.08 1.74 28.22
C HIS A 223 10.42 1.15 27.76
N LYS A 224 11.24 0.68 28.70
CA LYS A 224 12.54 0.04 28.41
C LYS A 224 12.38 -1.39 27.94
N ILE A 225 11.35 -2.07 28.42
CA ILE A 225 10.98 -3.45 28.09
C ILE A 225 9.48 -3.43 27.81
N PHE A 226 9.09 -4.00 26.70
CA PHE A 226 7.70 -4.05 26.24
C PHE A 226 7.49 -5.23 25.30
N THR A 227 6.26 -5.49 24.90
CA THR A 227 5.99 -6.51 23.88
C THR A 227 5.81 -5.88 22.53
N HIS A 228 6.35 -6.53 21.51
CA HIS A 228 6.15 -6.22 20.09
C HIS A 228 5.48 -7.41 19.41
N SER A 229 4.34 -7.13 18.74
CA SER A 229 3.62 -8.12 17.96
C SER A 229 3.74 -7.84 16.47
N TYR A 230 4.00 -8.90 15.70
CA TYR A 230 4.31 -8.81 14.28
C TYR A 230 3.83 -10.03 13.51
N MET A 231 3.68 -9.89 12.20
CA MET A 231 3.37 -11.01 11.31
C MET A 231 4.66 -11.71 10.88
N ALA A 232 4.72 -13.01 11.05
CA ALA A 232 5.80 -13.83 10.51
C ALA A 232 5.25 -15.17 10.00
N TYR A 233 5.58 -15.48 8.75
CA TYR A 233 5.15 -16.74 8.09
C TYR A 233 3.63 -16.95 8.16
N GLY A 234 2.86 -15.89 7.94
CA GLY A 234 1.40 -15.93 7.95
C GLY A 234 0.76 -16.13 9.34
N LYS A 235 1.54 -16.02 10.40
CA LYS A 235 1.06 -16.09 11.79
C LYS A 235 1.48 -14.85 12.55
N THR A 236 0.62 -14.39 13.43
CA THR A 236 0.97 -13.34 14.39
C THR A 236 1.84 -13.93 15.49
N LYS A 237 2.91 -13.24 15.81
CA LYS A 237 3.86 -13.60 16.87
C LYS A 237 4.08 -12.40 17.76
N SER A 238 4.47 -12.66 19.02
CA SER A 238 4.89 -11.64 19.97
C SER A 238 6.26 -11.98 20.53
N ALA A 239 7.01 -10.94 20.87
CA ALA A 239 8.27 -11.06 21.58
C ALA A 239 8.34 -9.98 22.66
N VAL A 240 8.97 -10.30 23.79
CA VAL A 240 9.37 -9.30 24.78
C VAL A 240 10.67 -8.69 24.30
N VAL A 241 10.70 -7.38 24.14
CA VAL A 241 11.77 -6.67 23.42
C VAL A 241 12.29 -5.45 24.20
N THR A 242 13.46 -4.98 23.82
CA THR A 242 13.95 -3.64 24.12
C THR A 242 14.33 -2.92 22.84
N ASN A 243 14.22 -1.60 22.81
CA ASN A 243 14.70 -0.82 21.69
C ASN A 243 16.23 -0.73 21.72
N ILE A 244 16.87 -0.83 20.54
CA ILE A 244 18.32 -0.70 20.34
C ILE A 244 18.63 0.65 19.69
N ALA A 245 18.12 0.88 18.48
CA ALA A 245 18.43 2.04 17.66
C ALA A 245 17.38 2.22 16.56
N GLN A 246 17.29 3.43 16.04
CA GLN A 246 16.61 3.70 14.78
C GLN A 246 17.53 3.30 13.61
N ARG A 247 17.00 2.67 12.59
CA ARG A 247 17.73 2.32 11.36
C ARG A 247 18.23 3.59 10.67
N GLU A 248 19.45 3.56 10.20
CA GLU A 248 20.01 4.70 9.47
C GLU A 248 19.24 4.92 8.15
N GLY A 249 18.83 6.16 7.92
CA GLY A 249 18.16 6.60 6.69
C GLY A 249 16.63 6.42 6.63
N ASP A 250 15.98 5.96 7.72
CA ASP A 250 14.50 5.96 7.83
C ASP A 250 14.02 5.94 9.30
N THR A 251 12.70 5.83 9.51
CA THR A 251 12.04 5.89 10.83
C THR A 251 11.82 4.51 11.48
N THR A 252 12.44 3.44 10.97
CA THR A 252 12.25 2.09 11.52
C THR A 252 13.10 1.87 12.76
N GLU A 253 12.46 1.54 13.87
CA GLU A 253 13.16 1.10 15.09
C GLU A 253 13.59 -0.35 15.00
N ILE A 254 14.79 -0.63 15.47
CA ILE A 254 15.32 -1.98 15.60
C ILE A 254 15.22 -2.40 17.06
N LEU A 255 14.48 -3.46 17.30
CA LEU A 255 14.21 -4.02 18.61
C LEU A 255 14.95 -5.34 18.76
N PHE A 256 15.31 -5.70 20.01
CA PHE A 256 15.96 -6.95 20.33
C PHE A 256 15.03 -7.85 21.15
N ASP A 257 14.86 -9.09 20.72
CA ASP A 257 14.09 -10.13 21.41
C ASP A 257 14.87 -10.62 22.65
N LEU A 258 14.37 -10.27 23.83
CA LEU A 258 15.02 -10.53 25.12
C LEU A 258 14.99 -12.01 25.54
N SER A 259 14.33 -12.88 24.79
CA SER A 259 14.46 -14.33 24.98
C SER A 259 15.86 -14.85 24.61
N VAL A 260 16.60 -14.08 23.78
CA VAL A 260 17.95 -14.44 23.28
C VAL A 260 19.01 -13.67 24.06
N ASP A 261 20.17 -14.32 24.30
CA ASP A 261 21.33 -13.68 24.94
C ASP A 261 21.97 -12.66 23.96
N PRO A 262 22.08 -11.37 24.33
CA PRO A 262 22.66 -10.36 23.47
C PRO A 262 24.19 -10.45 23.36
N ALA A 263 24.90 -11.09 24.29
CA ALA A 263 26.35 -11.08 24.35
C ALA A 263 27.01 -11.52 23.04
N LYS A 264 26.44 -12.55 22.38
CA LYS A 264 26.92 -13.01 21.06
C LYS A 264 26.86 -11.94 19.99
N TYR A 265 25.81 -11.14 19.97
CA TYR A 265 25.55 -10.14 18.93
C TYR A 265 26.30 -8.82 19.20
N MET A 266 26.55 -8.51 20.47
CA MET A 266 27.24 -7.29 20.86
C MET A 266 28.72 -7.26 20.43
N SER A 267 29.33 -8.41 20.18
CA SER A 267 30.71 -8.49 19.66
C SER A 267 30.81 -8.51 18.13
N MET A 268 29.69 -8.57 17.41
CA MET A 268 29.65 -8.66 15.95
C MET A 268 29.97 -7.32 15.28
N THR A 269 30.60 -7.41 14.11
CA THR A 269 30.81 -6.27 13.18
C THR A 269 29.50 -5.87 12.50
N VAL A 270 29.52 -4.72 11.80
CA VAL A 270 28.37 -4.26 10.98
C VAL A 270 28.01 -5.31 9.92
N GLU A 271 29.02 -5.92 9.29
CA GLU A 271 28.87 -6.93 8.25
C GLU A 271 28.17 -8.18 8.78
N GLU A 272 28.62 -8.71 9.89
CA GLU A 272 28.06 -9.91 10.53
C GLU A 272 26.63 -9.66 11.02
N LEU A 273 26.34 -8.47 11.57
CA LEU A 273 24.98 -8.07 11.95
C LEU A 273 24.07 -7.93 10.73
N ALA A 274 24.55 -7.32 9.63
CA ALA A 274 23.79 -7.18 8.40
C ALA A 274 23.46 -8.56 7.78
N ASP A 275 24.41 -9.48 7.78
CA ASP A 275 24.17 -10.86 7.33
C ASP A 275 23.11 -11.55 8.20
N CYS A 276 23.19 -11.41 9.53
CA CYS A 276 22.15 -11.91 10.43
C CYS A 276 20.75 -11.37 10.10
N MET A 277 20.64 -10.09 9.74
CA MET A 277 19.37 -9.42 9.42
C MET A 277 18.91 -9.67 7.98
N SER A 278 19.69 -10.36 7.16
CA SER A 278 19.35 -10.67 5.77
C SER A 278 18.10 -11.55 5.67
N PRO A 279 17.32 -11.50 4.57
CA PRO A 279 16.12 -12.32 4.38
C PRO A 279 16.38 -13.82 4.50
N GLN A 280 17.58 -14.29 4.10
CA GLN A 280 17.99 -15.68 4.19
C GLN A 280 18.07 -16.16 5.65
N ASN A 281 18.47 -15.27 6.55
CA ASN A 281 18.67 -15.56 7.98
C ASN A 281 17.51 -15.08 8.87
N ALA A 282 16.43 -14.54 8.27
CA ALA A 282 15.31 -13.91 8.98
C ALA A 282 14.63 -14.77 10.06
N LYS A 283 14.78 -16.11 10.00
CA LYS A 283 14.19 -17.04 10.97
C LYS A 283 15.00 -17.19 12.27
N HIS A 284 16.26 -16.79 12.27
CA HIS A 284 17.23 -17.23 13.26
C HIS A 284 17.91 -16.10 14.06
N HIS A 285 17.42 -14.86 13.91
CA HIS A 285 18.01 -13.72 14.62
C HIS A 285 17.00 -13.02 15.56
N PRO A 286 17.48 -12.35 16.63
CA PRO A 286 16.63 -11.69 17.62
C PRO A 286 16.14 -10.29 17.22
N PHE A 287 16.61 -9.75 16.09
CA PHE A 287 16.26 -8.39 15.67
C PHE A 287 14.85 -8.35 15.12
N ARG A 288 14.06 -7.34 15.54
CA ARG A 288 12.72 -7.08 15.05
C ARG A 288 12.66 -5.66 14.54
N HIS A 289 11.86 -5.42 13.51
CA HIS A 289 11.70 -4.13 12.85
C HIS A 289 10.33 -3.57 13.22
N ALA A 290 10.31 -2.33 13.71
CA ALA A 290 9.09 -1.60 14.05
C ALA A 290 9.09 -0.26 13.30
N PRO A 291 8.55 -0.21 12.07
CA PRO A 291 8.40 1.04 11.33
C PRO A 291 7.46 1.98 12.11
N LYS A 292 7.92 3.16 12.51
CA LYS A 292 7.12 4.11 13.30
C LYS A 292 5.88 4.59 12.55
N GLU A 293 5.99 4.74 11.24
CA GLU A 293 4.89 5.18 10.38
C GLU A 293 3.90 4.05 10.04
N GLY A 294 4.17 2.82 10.44
CA GLY A 294 3.35 1.64 10.15
C GLY A 294 2.44 1.20 11.29
N GLN A 295 2.18 2.06 12.28
CA GLN A 295 1.41 1.73 13.49
C GLN A 295 1.84 0.38 14.12
N PRO A 296 3.08 0.27 14.64
CA PRO A 296 3.55 -0.98 15.22
C PRO A 296 2.72 -1.38 16.44
N ILE A 297 2.43 -2.67 16.61
CA ILE A 297 1.72 -3.15 17.80
C ILE A 297 2.73 -3.29 18.93
N LEU A 298 2.78 -2.27 19.79
CA LEU A 298 3.64 -2.20 20.97
C LEU A 298 2.77 -2.07 22.21
N MET A 299 2.99 -2.93 23.20
CA MET A 299 2.23 -2.88 24.47
C MET A 299 3.16 -2.89 25.66
N PRO A 300 2.86 -2.13 26.73
CA PRO A 300 3.62 -2.19 27.97
C PRO A 300 3.45 -3.56 28.63
N MET A 301 4.42 -3.94 29.47
CA MET A 301 4.46 -5.29 30.07
C MET A 301 3.22 -5.61 30.92
N ASP A 302 2.68 -4.63 31.63
CA ASP A 302 1.48 -4.77 32.48
C ASP A 302 0.16 -4.97 31.69
N GLN A 303 0.18 -4.81 30.38
CA GLN A 303 -0.94 -5.08 29.47
C GLN A 303 -0.67 -6.26 28.53
N SER A 304 0.36 -7.06 28.80
CA SER A 304 0.88 -8.07 27.87
C SER A 304 0.76 -9.50 28.36
N ASP A 305 0.07 -9.78 29.45
CA ASP A 305 -0.03 -11.13 30.07
C ASP A 305 -0.43 -12.24 29.09
N ALA A 306 -1.35 -11.93 28.15
CA ALA A 306 -1.83 -12.91 27.18
C ALA A 306 -0.76 -13.36 26.15
N VAL A 307 0.31 -12.58 25.97
CA VAL A 307 1.33 -12.81 24.94
C VAL A 307 2.72 -13.09 25.50
N ILE A 308 2.93 -12.88 26.82
CA ILE A 308 4.19 -13.19 27.49
C ILE A 308 4.35 -14.72 27.55
N PRO A 309 5.51 -15.26 27.14
CA PRO A 309 5.76 -16.70 27.20
C PRO A 309 5.71 -17.23 28.64
N LYS A 310 5.13 -18.42 28.83
CA LYS A 310 5.14 -19.08 30.14
C LYS A 310 6.59 -19.30 30.63
N GLY A 311 6.84 -18.91 31.88
CA GLY A 311 8.19 -19.01 32.48
C GLY A 311 9.13 -17.86 32.04
N PHE A 312 8.60 -16.79 31.53
CA PHE A 312 9.38 -15.58 31.25
C PHE A 312 10.08 -15.07 32.52
N ASP A 313 11.39 -14.77 32.41
CA ASP A 313 12.22 -14.29 33.53
C ASP A 313 12.44 -12.76 33.38
N ASP A 314 11.66 -11.97 34.11
CA ASP A 314 11.77 -10.51 34.13
C ASP A 314 13.16 -10.00 34.53
N LYS A 315 13.81 -10.68 35.47
CA LYS A 315 15.16 -10.31 35.96
C LYS A 315 16.21 -10.54 34.88
N LEU A 316 16.09 -11.64 34.14
CA LEU A 316 16.99 -11.96 33.03
C LEU A 316 16.75 -10.95 31.87
N ALA A 317 15.50 -10.67 31.52
CA ALA A 317 15.16 -9.69 30.49
C ALA A 317 15.68 -8.30 30.87
N THR A 318 15.51 -7.88 32.11
CA THR A 318 16.03 -6.59 32.62
C THR A 318 17.56 -6.52 32.50
N ARG A 319 18.27 -7.60 32.85
CA ARG A 319 19.73 -7.64 32.68
C ARG A 319 20.14 -7.51 31.23
N ARG A 320 19.50 -8.25 30.32
CA ARG A 320 19.77 -8.21 28.87
C ARG A 320 19.48 -6.83 28.27
N ALA A 321 18.33 -6.24 28.60
CA ALA A 321 17.97 -4.89 28.15
C ALA A 321 19.00 -3.85 28.63
N ASN A 322 19.45 -3.93 29.90
CA ASN A 322 20.46 -3.04 30.45
C ASN A 322 21.82 -3.22 29.78
N MET A 323 22.22 -4.45 29.42
CA MET A 323 23.46 -4.67 28.65
C MET A 323 23.42 -3.95 27.32
N ILE A 324 22.33 -4.12 26.54
CA ILE A 324 22.14 -3.49 25.22
C ILE A 324 22.16 -1.96 25.37
N ARG A 325 21.36 -1.41 26.26
CA ARG A 325 21.19 0.04 26.42
C ARG A 325 22.41 0.78 26.94
N LYS A 326 23.35 0.08 27.55
CA LYS A 326 24.63 0.65 28.03
C LYS A 326 25.74 0.65 26.98
N ASP A 327 25.51 0.09 25.80
CA ASP A 327 26.49 0.01 24.72
C ASP A 327 26.03 0.84 23.50
N PRO A 328 26.33 2.16 23.46
CA PRO A 328 25.99 2.99 22.32
C PRO A 328 26.73 2.61 21.03
N ALA A 329 27.91 1.98 21.16
CA ALA A 329 28.65 1.50 20.00
C ALA A 329 27.96 0.29 19.35
N PHE A 330 27.29 -0.55 20.13
CA PHE A 330 26.44 -1.62 19.61
C PHE A 330 25.21 -1.03 18.90
N ALA A 331 24.56 -0.02 19.49
CA ALA A 331 23.41 0.65 18.87
C ALA A 331 23.76 1.24 17.49
N ASP A 332 24.92 1.93 17.39
CA ASP A 332 25.42 2.48 16.12
C ASP A 332 25.66 1.38 15.06
N ARG A 333 26.31 0.28 15.46
CA ARG A 333 26.55 -0.84 14.56
C ARG A 333 25.23 -1.47 14.06
N VAL A 334 24.23 -1.62 14.94
CA VAL A 334 22.92 -2.16 14.58
C VAL A 334 22.17 -1.26 13.62
N ALA A 335 22.20 0.08 13.85
CA ALA A 335 21.57 1.05 12.95
C ALA A 335 22.13 0.95 11.52
N LYS A 336 23.45 0.92 11.38
CA LYS A 336 24.18 0.77 10.09
C LYS A 336 23.94 -0.59 9.46
N ALA A 337 24.00 -1.67 10.26
CA ALA A 337 23.77 -3.02 9.76
C ALA A 337 22.35 -3.22 9.21
N ALA A 338 21.34 -2.67 9.89
CA ALA A 338 19.96 -2.73 9.45
C ALA A 338 19.74 -1.95 8.14
N ALA A 339 20.40 -0.80 7.96
CA ALA A 339 20.38 -0.05 6.71
C ALA A 339 21.05 -0.85 5.58
N LYS A 340 22.24 -1.41 5.83
CA LYS A 340 22.95 -2.25 4.87
C LYS A 340 22.14 -3.49 4.44
N ALA A 341 21.48 -4.15 5.38
CA ALA A 341 20.62 -5.31 5.09
C ALA A 341 19.38 -4.91 4.25
N ARG A 342 18.79 -3.72 4.49
CA ARG A 342 17.71 -3.16 3.66
C ARG A 342 18.20 -2.90 2.23
N ASP A 343 19.33 -2.21 2.08
CA ASP A 343 19.85 -1.76 0.79
C ASP A 343 20.35 -2.93 -0.09
N ALA A 344 20.74 -4.04 0.55
CA ALA A 344 21.10 -5.28 -0.13
C ALA A 344 19.89 -6.07 -0.67
N GLN A 345 18.65 -5.70 -0.30
CA GLN A 345 17.47 -6.37 -0.83
C GLN A 345 17.30 -6.10 -2.32
N PRO A 346 16.94 -7.11 -3.13
CA PRO A 346 16.70 -6.91 -4.55
C PRO A 346 15.62 -5.86 -4.77
N LYS A 347 15.96 -4.77 -5.44
CA LYS A 347 14.96 -3.78 -5.87
C LYS A 347 14.17 -4.35 -7.04
N HIS A 348 12.85 -4.21 -6.99
CA HIS A 348 12.00 -4.51 -8.14
C HIS A 348 12.22 -3.44 -9.21
N VAL A 349 13.12 -3.73 -10.15
CA VAL A 349 13.38 -2.84 -11.29
C VAL A 349 12.60 -3.34 -12.50
N HIS A 350 11.75 -2.48 -13.07
CA HIS A 350 11.05 -2.72 -14.33
C HIS A 350 11.02 -1.43 -15.17
N ALA A 351 10.80 -1.57 -16.47
CA ALA A 351 10.85 -0.45 -17.41
C ALA A 351 9.87 0.71 -17.10
N HIS A 352 8.83 0.45 -16.29
CA HIS A 352 7.82 1.43 -15.86
C HIS A 352 8.06 2.00 -14.46
N LEU A 353 9.18 1.65 -13.81
CA LEU A 353 9.53 2.18 -12.48
C LEU A 353 9.46 3.72 -12.42
N PRO A 354 9.89 4.47 -13.46
CA PRO A 354 9.76 5.93 -13.45
C PRO A 354 8.31 6.45 -13.38
N GLU A 355 7.30 5.62 -13.63
CA GLU A 355 5.89 5.99 -13.51
C GLU A 355 5.34 5.77 -12.09
N THR A 356 6.15 5.27 -11.16
CA THR A 356 5.78 4.95 -9.78
C THR A 356 6.51 5.87 -8.80
N LEU A 357 6.09 5.84 -7.54
CA LEU A 357 6.78 6.52 -6.44
C LEU A 357 8.19 5.94 -6.16
N MET A 358 8.48 4.75 -6.67
CA MET A 358 9.80 4.11 -6.55
C MET A 358 10.79 4.57 -7.63
N GLY A 359 10.35 5.45 -8.54
CA GLY A 359 11.20 6.07 -9.55
C GLY A 359 12.25 7.00 -8.92
N GLU A 360 13.28 7.30 -9.70
CA GLU A 360 14.35 8.22 -9.29
C GLU A 360 13.78 9.60 -8.92
N GLU A 361 14.14 10.11 -7.75
CA GLU A 361 13.71 11.43 -7.28
C GLU A 361 14.49 12.55 -7.96
N PRO A 362 13.83 13.67 -8.32
CA PRO A 362 14.52 14.86 -8.81
C PRO A 362 15.41 15.46 -7.72
N SER A 363 16.52 16.10 -8.13
CA SER A 363 17.33 16.91 -7.21
C SER A 363 16.52 18.04 -6.57
N GLY A 364 16.95 18.53 -5.40
CA GLY A 364 16.21 19.56 -4.67
C GLY A 364 15.83 20.78 -5.51
N PRO A 365 16.76 21.40 -6.28
CA PRO A 365 16.43 22.51 -7.17
C PRO A 365 15.42 22.15 -8.26
N THR A 366 15.58 20.98 -8.89
CA THR A 366 14.66 20.47 -9.93
C THR A 366 13.28 20.19 -9.33
N LYS A 367 13.24 19.58 -8.14
CA LYS A 367 11.98 19.32 -7.41
C LYS A 367 11.21 20.59 -7.13
N ALA A 368 11.88 21.64 -6.64
CA ALA A 368 11.26 22.94 -6.37
C ALA A 368 10.69 23.58 -7.66
N LYS A 369 11.42 23.52 -8.78
CA LYS A 369 10.96 24.03 -10.07
C LYS A 369 9.76 23.22 -10.61
N LEU A 370 9.77 21.90 -10.44
CA LEU A 370 8.66 21.02 -10.79
C LEU A 370 7.41 21.30 -9.94
N GLN A 371 7.57 21.55 -8.64
CA GLN A 371 6.45 21.91 -7.77
C GLN A 371 5.73 23.16 -8.26
N VAL A 372 6.47 24.21 -8.58
CA VAL A 372 5.87 25.45 -9.16
C VAL A 372 5.13 25.14 -10.46
N TRP A 373 5.70 24.31 -11.34
CA TRP A 373 5.04 23.95 -12.59
C TRP A 373 3.79 23.09 -12.37
N MET A 374 3.81 22.15 -11.41
CA MET A 374 2.64 21.35 -11.05
C MET A 374 1.53 22.23 -10.43
N GLU A 375 1.90 23.20 -9.60
CA GLU A 375 0.95 24.17 -9.04
C GLU A 375 0.32 25.02 -10.15
N GLU A 376 1.11 25.52 -11.12
CA GLU A 376 0.59 26.22 -12.29
C GLU A 376 -0.40 25.33 -13.07
N PHE A 377 -0.04 24.07 -13.32
CA PHE A 377 -0.89 23.10 -14.02
C PHE A 377 -2.20 22.85 -13.27
N ASN A 378 -2.13 22.61 -11.97
CA ASN A 378 -3.30 22.31 -11.13
C ASN A 378 -4.22 23.53 -10.95
N ASN A 379 -3.73 24.76 -11.14
CA ASN A 379 -4.48 26.00 -11.03
C ASN A 379 -4.91 26.58 -12.38
N THR A 380 -4.72 25.89 -13.51
CA THR A 380 -5.16 26.38 -14.82
C THR A 380 -6.69 26.52 -14.86
N GLN A 381 -7.15 27.58 -15.55
CA GLN A 381 -8.58 27.85 -15.69
C GLN A 381 -9.18 27.20 -16.95
N SER A 382 -8.34 26.65 -17.82
CA SER A 382 -8.77 25.99 -19.05
C SER A 382 -7.86 24.85 -19.44
N TRP A 383 -8.41 23.86 -20.14
CA TRP A 383 -7.62 22.77 -20.71
C TRP A 383 -6.65 23.23 -21.80
N ALA A 384 -6.98 24.32 -22.51
CA ALA A 384 -6.07 24.94 -23.48
C ALA A 384 -4.78 25.44 -22.80
N ASP A 385 -4.88 26.06 -21.60
CA ASP A 385 -3.71 26.50 -20.85
C ASP A 385 -2.93 25.33 -20.26
N ALA A 386 -3.62 24.31 -19.77
CA ALA A 386 -2.98 23.06 -19.35
C ALA A 386 -2.19 22.39 -20.50
N ALA A 387 -2.78 22.35 -21.71
CA ALA A 387 -2.10 21.81 -22.90
C ALA A 387 -0.84 22.62 -23.27
N LYS A 388 -0.88 23.97 -23.16
CA LYS A 388 0.31 24.82 -23.37
C LYS A 388 1.43 24.48 -22.41
N LEU A 389 1.14 24.30 -21.11
CA LEU A 389 2.13 23.90 -20.10
C LEU A 389 2.77 22.54 -20.42
N VAL A 390 1.98 21.59 -20.92
CA VAL A 390 2.49 20.27 -21.36
C VAL A 390 3.44 20.41 -22.55
N LEU A 391 3.04 21.20 -23.54
CA LEU A 391 3.81 21.40 -24.79
C LEU A 391 5.09 22.20 -24.55
N ASP A 392 5.09 23.15 -23.61
CA ASP A 392 6.26 23.97 -23.27
C ASP A 392 7.22 23.28 -22.29
N PHE A 393 6.83 22.16 -21.66
CA PHE A 393 7.65 21.46 -20.67
C PHE A 393 9.09 21.16 -21.16
N PRO A 394 9.31 20.65 -22.39
CA PRO A 394 10.65 20.36 -22.87
C PRO A 394 11.55 21.61 -22.94
N THR A 395 10.98 22.74 -23.35
CA THR A 395 11.69 24.03 -23.42
C THR A 395 11.99 24.59 -22.04
N ARG A 396 10.96 24.58 -21.18
CA ARG A 396 11.04 25.10 -19.81
C ARG A 396 12.04 24.33 -18.93
N PHE A 397 12.18 23.02 -19.15
CA PHE A 397 13.05 22.11 -18.40
C PHE A 397 14.23 21.56 -19.21
N GLU A 398 14.67 22.25 -20.26
CA GLU A 398 15.71 21.79 -21.17
C GLU A 398 17.01 21.38 -20.42
N LYS A 399 17.46 22.23 -19.50
CA LYS A 399 18.69 22.00 -18.71
C LYS A 399 18.55 20.82 -17.75
N GLU A 400 17.42 20.77 -17.05
CA GLU A 400 17.11 19.72 -16.09
C GLU A 400 16.94 18.38 -16.80
N LEU A 401 16.26 18.34 -17.94
CA LEU A 401 16.07 17.14 -18.76
C LEU A 401 17.38 16.56 -19.30
N ALA A 402 18.39 17.39 -19.54
CA ALA A 402 19.71 16.93 -19.94
C ALA A 402 20.45 16.20 -18.82
N GLN A 403 20.22 16.56 -17.57
CA GLN A 403 20.86 15.99 -16.38
C GLN A 403 20.00 14.92 -15.71
N GLU A 404 18.70 15.11 -15.68
CA GLU A 404 17.70 14.32 -14.97
C GLU A 404 16.57 13.88 -15.95
N PRO A 405 16.85 13.00 -16.93
CA PRO A 405 15.89 12.63 -17.99
C PRO A 405 14.62 11.96 -17.44
N HIS A 406 14.65 11.42 -16.23
CA HIS A 406 13.52 10.79 -15.56
C HIS A 406 12.37 11.77 -15.24
N ILE A 407 12.63 13.08 -15.14
CA ILE A 407 11.58 14.09 -14.91
C ILE A 407 10.58 14.22 -16.07
N ARG A 408 10.86 13.63 -17.24
CA ARG A 408 9.88 13.53 -18.34
C ARG A 408 8.58 12.87 -17.94
N ARG A 409 8.58 12.08 -16.85
CA ARG A 409 7.36 11.46 -16.31
C ARG A 409 6.27 12.48 -15.99
N TYR A 410 6.65 13.66 -15.48
CA TYR A 410 5.68 14.71 -15.12
C TYR A 410 4.94 15.27 -16.34
N ALA A 411 5.68 15.55 -17.43
CA ALA A 411 5.05 15.94 -18.70
C ALA A 411 4.17 14.81 -19.28
N LYS A 412 4.55 13.55 -19.09
CA LYS A 412 3.77 12.39 -19.52
C LYS A 412 2.47 12.26 -18.71
N PHE A 413 2.51 12.51 -17.40
CA PHE A 413 1.33 12.51 -16.56
C PHE A 413 0.39 13.65 -16.97
N ALA A 414 0.90 14.88 -17.08
CA ALA A 414 0.12 16.03 -17.55
C ALA A 414 -0.50 15.78 -18.93
N GLY A 415 0.28 15.24 -19.87
CA GLY A 415 -0.22 14.90 -21.21
C GLY A 415 -1.34 13.85 -21.20
N ARG A 416 -1.27 12.87 -20.28
CA ARG A 416 -2.35 11.89 -20.06
C ARG A 416 -3.61 12.57 -19.52
N ILE A 417 -3.47 13.47 -18.55
CA ILE A 417 -4.57 14.21 -17.94
C ILE A 417 -5.29 15.05 -19.00
N VAL A 418 -4.55 15.83 -19.80
CA VAL A 418 -5.14 16.63 -20.88
C VAL A 418 -5.79 15.74 -21.94
N PHE A 419 -5.13 14.64 -22.34
CA PHE A 419 -5.70 13.71 -23.33
C PHE A 419 -7.00 13.04 -22.85
N GLU A 420 -7.12 12.74 -21.56
CA GLU A 420 -8.33 12.14 -20.99
C GLU A 420 -9.49 13.15 -20.92
N SER A 421 -9.20 14.41 -20.65
CA SER A 421 -10.21 15.43 -20.35
C SER A 421 -10.58 16.29 -21.56
N ALA A 422 -9.59 16.64 -22.41
CA ALA A 422 -9.76 17.51 -23.56
C ALA A 422 -8.72 17.18 -24.66
N PRO A 423 -8.83 16.01 -25.31
CA PRO A 423 -7.84 15.58 -26.31
C PRO A 423 -7.70 16.56 -27.49
N GLU A 424 -8.75 17.32 -27.81
CA GLU A 424 -8.77 18.32 -28.87
C GLU A 424 -7.82 19.49 -28.61
N GLU A 425 -7.43 19.76 -27.38
CA GLU A 425 -6.47 20.82 -27.04
C GLU A 425 -5.00 20.40 -27.33
N LEU A 426 -4.77 19.12 -27.59
CA LEU A 426 -3.45 18.63 -27.99
C LEU A 426 -3.33 18.58 -29.52
N PRO A 427 -2.15 18.93 -30.09
CA PRO A 427 -1.87 18.74 -31.52
C PRO A 427 -2.11 17.29 -31.97
N GLN A 428 -2.53 17.09 -33.22
CA GLN A 428 -2.90 15.77 -33.76
C GLN A 428 -1.79 14.72 -33.60
N ASP A 429 -0.52 15.11 -33.83
CA ASP A 429 0.63 14.22 -33.65
C ASP A 429 0.77 13.74 -32.19
N LYS A 430 0.44 14.58 -31.19
CA LYS A 430 0.45 14.23 -29.76
C LYS A 430 -0.72 13.32 -29.41
N GLN A 431 -1.90 13.58 -29.98
CA GLN A 431 -3.06 12.67 -29.80
C GLN A 431 -2.73 11.27 -30.36
N ASP A 432 -2.15 11.20 -31.56
CA ASP A 432 -1.79 9.92 -32.20
C ASP A 432 -0.69 9.19 -31.42
N LEU A 433 0.29 9.92 -30.90
CA LEU A 433 1.32 9.34 -30.01
C LEU A 433 0.69 8.76 -28.74
N MET A 434 -0.29 9.47 -28.14
CA MET A 434 -1.00 8.99 -26.95
C MET A 434 -1.81 7.74 -27.25
N LYS A 435 -2.55 7.68 -28.37
CA LYS A 435 -3.29 6.48 -28.81
C LYS A 435 -2.34 5.28 -29.02
N LYS A 436 -1.18 5.49 -29.62
CA LYS A 436 -0.14 4.44 -29.76
C LYS A 436 0.38 3.99 -28.42
N HIS A 437 0.61 4.92 -27.48
CA HIS A 437 1.04 4.57 -26.13
C HIS A 437 -0.03 3.76 -25.37
N ILE A 438 -1.31 4.16 -25.47
CA ILE A 438 -2.42 3.41 -24.89
C ILE A 438 -2.47 2.00 -25.50
N ALA A 439 -2.46 1.89 -26.83
CA ALA A 439 -2.46 0.60 -27.53
C ALA A 439 -1.31 -0.31 -27.06
N SER A 440 -0.09 0.21 -27.01
CA SER A 440 1.08 -0.54 -26.55
C SER A 440 0.96 -1.04 -25.11
N ARG A 441 0.24 -0.32 -24.24
CA ARG A 441 0.01 -0.70 -22.85
C ARG A 441 -1.11 -1.74 -22.74
N LEU A 442 -2.26 -1.51 -23.37
CA LEU A 442 -3.42 -2.41 -23.30
C LEU A 442 -3.15 -3.76 -23.96
N LEU A 443 -2.48 -3.74 -25.13
CA LEU A 443 -2.24 -4.90 -25.97
C LEU A 443 -0.85 -5.52 -25.75
N ASN A 444 -0.10 -5.09 -24.73
CA ASN A 444 1.19 -5.67 -24.39
C ASN A 444 1.06 -7.18 -24.13
N PRO A 445 1.73 -8.02 -24.93
CA PRO A 445 1.65 -9.48 -24.76
C PRO A 445 2.54 -10.01 -23.63
N ASP A 446 3.42 -9.19 -23.06
CA ASP A 446 4.36 -9.62 -22.02
C ASP A 446 3.61 -10.02 -20.74
N PRO A 447 3.64 -11.29 -20.32
CA PRO A 447 3.00 -11.73 -19.09
C PRO A 447 3.65 -11.11 -17.84
N LYS A 448 4.88 -10.58 -17.96
CA LYS A 448 5.63 -9.92 -16.88
C LYS A 448 5.35 -8.41 -16.81
N ALA A 449 4.53 -7.84 -17.70
CA ALA A 449 4.15 -6.44 -17.60
C ALA A 449 3.68 -6.13 -16.16
N PRO A 450 4.12 -5.04 -15.50
CA PRO A 450 3.79 -4.79 -14.10
C PRO A 450 2.32 -4.40 -13.91
N TYR A 451 1.65 -3.95 -14.95
CA TYR A 451 0.24 -3.56 -14.97
C TYR A 451 -0.67 -4.62 -15.62
N MET A 452 -1.98 -4.47 -15.46
CA MET A 452 -2.97 -5.30 -16.13
C MET A 452 -2.98 -5.01 -17.64
N THR A 453 -3.02 -6.08 -18.46
CA THR A 453 -3.19 -6.02 -19.92
C THR A 453 -4.44 -6.80 -20.31
N ILE A 454 -4.96 -6.59 -21.51
CA ILE A 454 -6.14 -7.34 -21.99
C ILE A 454 -5.87 -8.85 -21.99
N ALA A 455 -4.66 -9.28 -22.37
CA ALA A 455 -4.26 -10.69 -22.33
C ALA A 455 -4.29 -11.26 -20.90
N LYS A 456 -3.78 -10.51 -19.91
CA LYS A 456 -3.84 -10.91 -18.50
C LYS A 456 -5.26 -10.95 -17.98
N ALA A 457 -6.08 -9.94 -18.29
CA ALA A 457 -7.48 -9.87 -17.88
C ALA A 457 -8.28 -11.05 -18.41
N ARG A 458 -8.11 -11.44 -19.67
CA ARG A 458 -8.74 -12.62 -20.24
C ARG A 458 -8.33 -13.92 -19.53
N LYS A 459 -7.03 -14.07 -19.26
CA LYS A 459 -6.50 -15.24 -18.54
C LYS A 459 -7.06 -15.32 -17.11
N GLU A 460 -7.16 -14.20 -16.42
CA GLU A 460 -7.77 -14.13 -15.08
C GLU A 460 -9.26 -14.49 -15.15
N LEU A 461 -10.00 -13.98 -16.14
CA LEU A 461 -11.40 -14.29 -16.32
C LEU A 461 -11.64 -15.79 -16.59
N GLU A 462 -10.81 -16.43 -17.42
CA GLU A 462 -10.85 -17.89 -17.64
C GLU A 462 -10.58 -18.67 -16.35
N GLN A 463 -9.69 -18.16 -15.50
CA GLN A 463 -9.45 -18.77 -14.20
C GLN A 463 -10.66 -18.64 -13.29
N ILE A 464 -11.29 -17.45 -13.22
CA ILE A 464 -12.53 -17.23 -12.45
C ILE A 464 -13.64 -18.18 -12.92
N GLU A 465 -13.81 -18.38 -14.23
CA GLU A 465 -14.78 -19.35 -14.77
C GLU A 465 -14.48 -20.77 -14.27
N ARG A 466 -13.22 -21.21 -14.32
CA ARG A 466 -12.81 -22.54 -13.80
C ARG A 466 -13.05 -22.68 -12.29
N GLU A 467 -12.70 -21.66 -11.52
CA GLU A 467 -12.88 -21.65 -10.07
C GLU A 467 -14.35 -21.64 -9.68
N ARG A 468 -15.19 -20.90 -10.40
CA ARG A 468 -16.65 -20.91 -10.24
C ARG A 468 -17.24 -22.28 -10.54
N ALA A 469 -16.85 -22.89 -11.67
CA ALA A 469 -17.28 -24.23 -12.04
C ALA A 469 -16.85 -25.29 -11.00
N ALA A 470 -15.72 -25.09 -10.34
CA ALA A 470 -15.24 -25.92 -9.24
C ALA A 470 -15.92 -25.60 -7.88
N GLY A 471 -16.89 -24.70 -7.84
CA GLY A 471 -17.67 -24.37 -6.64
C GLY A 471 -16.90 -23.53 -5.61
N LYS A 472 -15.88 -22.78 -6.01
CA LYS A 472 -15.15 -21.90 -5.10
C LYS A 472 -16.08 -20.82 -4.52
N PRO A 473 -16.20 -20.69 -3.17
CA PRO A 473 -17.16 -19.80 -2.51
C PRO A 473 -17.11 -18.35 -3.00
N ARG A 474 -15.91 -17.84 -3.25
CA ARG A 474 -15.66 -16.48 -3.69
C ARG A 474 -16.43 -16.10 -4.97
N TRP A 475 -16.60 -17.03 -5.91
CA TRP A 475 -17.20 -16.77 -7.22
C TRP A 475 -18.60 -17.35 -7.36
N LYS A 476 -19.20 -17.81 -6.26
CA LYS A 476 -20.50 -18.49 -6.27
C LYS A 476 -21.63 -17.61 -6.81
N GLU A 477 -21.60 -16.32 -6.47
CA GLU A 477 -22.63 -15.35 -6.87
C GLU A 477 -22.38 -14.73 -8.26
N VAL A 478 -21.23 -15.02 -8.89
CA VAL A 478 -20.90 -14.49 -10.22
C VAL A 478 -21.76 -15.19 -11.29
N THR A 479 -22.45 -14.39 -12.10
CA THR A 479 -23.37 -14.86 -13.15
C THR A 479 -22.69 -15.01 -14.51
N ASP A 480 -23.26 -15.83 -15.40
CA ASP A 480 -22.81 -15.94 -16.80
C ASP A 480 -22.95 -14.62 -17.56
N THR A 481 -23.95 -13.80 -17.19
CA THR A 481 -24.16 -12.47 -17.77
C THR A 481 -23.00 -11.54 -17.45
N GLN A 482 -22.52 -11.51 -16.22
CA GLN A 482 -21.35 -10.70 -15.83
C GLN A 482 -20.09 -11.15 -16.57
N ILE A 483 -19.83 -12.45 -16.63
CA ILE A 483 -18.68 -12.99 -17.37
C ILE A 483 -18.75 -12.62 -18.85
N ARG A 484 -19.91 -12.78 -19.49
CA ARG A 484 -20.13 -12.42 -20.90
C ARG A 484 -19.92 -10.92 -21.11
N SER A 485 -20.43 -10.06 -20.23
CA SER A 485 -20.26 -8.62 -20.30
C SER A 485 -18.77 -8.24 -20.27
N LEU A 486 -17.99 -8.83 -19.38
CA LEU A 486 -16.54 -8.58 -19.29
C LEU A 486 -15.79 -9.06 -20.55
N LYS A 487 -16.15 -10.23 -21.12
CA LYS A 487 -15.56 -10.72 -22.38
C LYS A 487 -15.80 -9.73 -23.53
N LEU A 488 -17.03 -9.22 -23.64
CA LEU A 488 -17.38 -8.23 -24.65
C LEU A 488 -16.64 -6.90 -24.42
N TYR A 489 -16.52 -6.49 -23.16
CA TYR A 489 -15.81 -5.26 -22.79
C TYR A 489 -14.33 -5.30 -23.21
N TYR A 490 -13.59 -6.36 -22.87
CA TYR A 490 -12.19 -6.48 -23.30
C TYR A 490 -12.04 -6.59 -24.82
N THR A 491 -13.00 -7.21 -25.50
CA THR A 491 -13.01 -7.29 -26.96
C THR A 491 -13.24 -5.92 -27.59
N ALA A 492 -14.11 -5.10 -27.01
CA ALA A 492 -14.35 -3.73 -27.47
C ALA A 492 -13.11 -2.85 -27.28
N MET A 493 -12.43 -2.93 -26.12
CA MET A 493 -11.18 -2.22 -25.87
C MET A 493 -10.08 -2.62 -26.87
N GLU A 494 -9.92 -3.91 -27.13
CA GLU A 494 -8.95 -4.40 -28.10
C GLU A 494 -9.24 -3.86 -29.50
N LYS A 495 -10.49 -3.94 -29.96
CA LYS A 495 -10.91 -3.44 -31.28
C LYS A 495 -10.66 -1.94 -31.44
N GLU A 496 -10.90 -1.15 -30.38
CA GLU A 496 -10.70 0.29 -30.36
C GLU A 496 -9.24 0.70 -30.58
N TYR A 497 -8.31 -0.02 -29.92
CA TYR A 497 -6.89 0.35 -29.92
C TYR A 497 -6.01 -0.47 -30.86
N ALA A 498 -6.51 -1.58 -31.42
CA ALA A 498 -5.74 -2.40 -32.37
C ALA A 498 -5.15 -1.61 -33.58
N PRO A 499 -5.85 -0.61 -34.15
CA PRO A 499 -5.30 0.18 -35.27
C PRO A 499 -4.04 1.00 -34.91
N TYR A 500 -3.82 1.28 -33.63
CA TYR A 500 -2.69 2.08 -33.15
C TYR A 500 -1.55 1.21 -32.58
N TYR A 501 -1.76 -0.12 -32.51
CA TYR A 501 -0.76 -1.03 -31.97
C TYR A 501 0.29 -1.40 -33.03
N THR A 502 1.55 -1.13 -32.70
CA THR A 502 2.69 -1.62 -33.47
C THR A 502 3.45 -2.62 -32.59
N PRO A 503 3.49 -3.91 -32.95
CA PRO A 503 4.31 -4.87 -32.22
C PRO A 503 5.76 -4.41 -32.18
N ALA A 504 6.44 -4.54 -31.05
CA ALA A 504 7.86 -4.29 -30.96
C ALA A 504 8.58 -5.25 -31.94
N THR A 505 9.11 -4.72 -33.03
CA THR A 505 9.94 -5.49 -33.94
C THR A 505 11.18 -5.93 -33.17
N GLY A 506 11.26 -7.23 -32.86
CA GLY A 506 12.40 -7.99 -32.42
C GLY A 506 13.53 -7.26 -31.71
N ALA A 507 13.32 -6.80 -30.49
CA ALA A 507 14.42 -6.67 -29.56
C ALA A 507 14.77 -8.09 -29.12
N ALA A 508 15.88 -8.62 -29.62
CA ALA A 508 16.49 -9.82 -29.08
C ALA A 508 16.60 -9.68 -27.56
N PRO A 509 16.30 -10.72 -26.78
CA PRO A 509 16.52 -10.67 -25.34
C PRO A 509 17.98 -10.26 -25.10
N ALA A 510 18.19 -9.29 -24.22
CA ALA A 510 19.53 -8.93 -23.76
C ALA A 510 20.27 -10.22 -23.39
N PRO A 511 21.55 -10.38 -23.79
CA PRO A 511 22.28 -11.60 -23.54
C PRO A 511 22.25 -11.89 -22.04
N ALA A 512 21.77 -13.08 -21.70
CA ALA A 512 21.89 -13.62 -20.36
C ALA A 512 23.38 -13.61 -20.02
N ASN A 513 23.75 -12.93 -18.94
CA ASN A 513 25.08 -13.06 -18.36
C ASN A 513 25.26 -14.52 -17.96
N ASP A 514 25.98 -15.24 -18.79
CA ASP A 514 26.46 -16.60 -18.53
C ASP A 514 27.63 -16.52 -17.55
N ASP A 515 27.33 -16.36 -16.27
CA ASP A 515 28.25 -16.71 -15.22
C ASP A 515 27.83 -18.07 -14.62
N LYS A 516 28.28 -19.11 -15.31
CA LYS A 516 28.26 -20.47 -14.81
C LYS A 516 29.14 -20.58 -13.57
N LYS A 517 28.53 -20.62 -12.38
CA LYS A 517 29.04 -21.41 -11.26
C LYS A 517 27.87 -22.18 -10.65
N THR A 518 27.85 -23.46 -10.97
CA THR A 518 26.94 -24.47 -10.41
C THR A 518 27.28 -24.70 -8.94
N PRO A 519 26.37 -24.51 -8.01
CA PRO A 519 26.50 -25.11 -6.65
C PRO A 519 25.87 -26.51 -6.63
N PRO A 520 26.28 -27.39 -5.72
CA PRO A 520 25.88 -28.78 -5.71
C PRO A 520 24.43 -28.97 -5.31
N GLN A 521 23.81 -29.97 -5.93
CA GLN A 521 22.47 -30.45 -5.64
C GLN A 521 22.37 -30.98 -4.21
N HIS A 522 21.52 -30.34 -3.39
CA HIS A 522 20.86 -31.04 -2.28
C HIS A 522 19.35 -30.78 -2.41
N GLY A 523 18.63 -31.89 -2.56
CA GLY A 523 17.20 -31.91 -2.79
C GLY A 523 16.40 -31.34 -1.61
N GLY A 524 15.45 -30.51 -1.93
CA GLY A 524 14.43 -29.99 -1.01
C GLY A 524 13.48 -29.12 -1.84
N ASN A 525 12.30 -29.67 -2.15
CA ASN A 525 11.25 -29.01 -2.89
C ASN A 525 10.85 -27.67 -2.22
N ALA A 526 11.29 -26.56 -2.80
CA ALA A 526 10.68 -25.25 -2.55
C ALA A 526 9.71 -24.97 -3.72
N PRO A 527 8.48 -24.55 -3.47
CA PRO A 527 7.54 -24.19 -4.53
C PRO A 527 8.04 -22.93 -5.27
N PRO A 528 7.74 -22.80 -6.57
CA PRO A 528 8.21 -21.69 -7.39
C PRO A 528 7.69 -20.35 -6.86
N ALA A 529 8.48 -19.29 -7.04
CA ALA A 529 8.22 -17.93 -6.54
C ALA A 529 6.84 -17.33 -6.93
N HIS A 530 6.17 -17.91 -7.93
CA HIS A 530 4.83 -17.54 -8.37
C HIS A 530 3.74 -17.93 -7.35
N ASP A 531 3.92 -19.03 -6.60
CA ASP A 531 2.95 -19.48 -5.59
C ASP A 531 3.10 -18.70 -4.26
N ALA A 532 4.28 -18.19 -3.96
CA ALA A 532 4.48 -17.35 -2.79
C ALA A 532 3.77 -15.98 -2.91
N ARG A 533 3.68 -15.41 -4.12
CA ARG A 533 2.88 -14.17 -4.38
C ARG A 533 1.39 -14.43 -4.27
N ARG A 534 0.92 -15.58 -4.78
CA ARG A 534 -0.48 -16.00 -4.70
C ARG A 534 -0.90 -16.22 -3.23
N ALA A 535 -0.05 -16.87 -2.45
CA ALA A 535 -0.30 -17.12 -1.03
C ALA A 535 -0.30 -15.82 -0.17
N ALA A 536 0.51 -14.82 -0.51
CA ALA A 536 0.48 -13.52 0.15
C ALA A 536 -0.77 -12.71 -0.21
N HIS A 537 -1.21 -12.83 -1.46
CA HIS A 537 -2.37 -12.12 -2.01
C HIS A 537 -3.69 -12.64 -1.44
N ASP A 538 -3.84 -13.96 -1.31
CA ASP A 538 -5.04 -14.59 -0.73
C ASP A 538 -5.11 -14.44 0.81
N ARG A 539 -4.02 -14.05 1.48
CA ARG A 539 -3.97 -13.83 2.94
C ARG A 539 -4.63 -12.54 3.42
N PHE A 540 -4.90 -11.58 2.53
CA PHE A 540 -5.36 -10.23 2.89
C PHE A 540 -6.72 -9.86 2.27
N ARG A 541 -7.49 -10.83 1.78
CA ARG A 541 -8.84 -10.59 1.27
C ARG A 541 -9.93 -11.22 2.13
N PRO A 542 -11.10 -10.55 2.19
CA PRO A 542 -12.27 -11.01 2.94
C PRO A 542 -12.77 -12.39 2.51
#